data_013e391d6acaaaafc069fdc7742599ec
#
_entry.id   013e391d6acaaaafc069fdc7742599ec
#
_cell.length_a   1.000
_cell.length_b   1.000
_cell.length_c   1.000
_cell.angle_alpha   90.00
_cell.angle_beta   90.00
_cell.angle_gamma   90.00
#
_symmetry.space_group_name_H-M   'P 1'
#
loop_
_entity.id
_entity.type
_entity.pdbx_description
1 polymer ?
#
loop_
_entity_poly.entity_id
_entity_poly.type
_entity_poly.pdbx_seq_one_letter_code
_entity_poly.pdbx_strand_id
1 'polypeptide(L)'
;MKSTDRKILLFDIDGTLITEDGRRYFPDSARRALAQARANGHLVFINTGRVYCNVTDEIKSAGFDGFVCGCGTSIYYDGRELFHNNVSRDVCRDIAYACRRYDMFGMYEHRDKVYVDGQNMGNELLAEMVRYFRANGIFVGEDVYSDDFEFDKFCCWFADDNKNVHEFREYVSQNFDYIDRGSNFCEIVPKGFSKATGIQYLLDYFDIPLENAYAFGDGNNDAPMLLYCPNSIIMEKGPEELKRQVMMVTDDAENDGIYKAMVKLGIIEPME
;
A
#
# COMPACT_ATOMS: atom_id res chain seq x y z
N MET A 1 17.62 6.44 -24.22
CA MET A 1 17.81 7.35 -23.07
C MET A 1 19.10 6.95 -22.37
N LYS A 2 19.92 7.90 -21.94
CA LYS A 2 21.03 7.57 -21.01
C LYS A 2 20.39 7.15 -19.69
N SER A 3 20.98 6.21 -18.96
CA SER A 3 20.50 5.74 -17.64
C SER A 3 20.18 6.89 -16.66
N THR A 4 20.89 8.01 -16.78
CA THR A 4 20.74 9.23 -15.95
C THR A 4 19.45 10.01 -16.15
N ASP A 5 18.65 9.74 -17.21
CA ASP A 5 17.42 10.48 -17.51
C ASP A 5 16.15 9.65 -17.24
N ARG A 6 16.34 8.37 -16.87
CA ARG A 6 15.22 7.47 -16.57
C ARG A 6 14.62 7.82 -15.22
N LYS A 7 13.30 8.02 -15.19
CA LYS A 7 12.54 8.26 -13.98
C LYS A 7 11.84 6.99 -13.52
N ILE A 8 11.57 6.89 -12.22
CA ILE A 8 10.68 5.91 -11.64
C ILE A 8 9.50 6.64 -10.97
N LEU A 9 8.28 6.27 -11.35
CA LEU A 9 7.04 6.85 -10.85
C LEU A 9 6.32 5.80 -10.02
N LEU A 10 5.98 6.15 -8.79
CA LEU A 10 5.34 5.26 -7.83
C LEU A 10 3.99 5.84 -7.40
N PHE A 11 2.96 5.04 -7.48
CA PHE A 11 1.57 5.45 -7.24
C PHE A 11 0.93 4.63 -6.13
N ASP A 12 0.30 5.28 -5.16
CA ASP A 12 -0.69 4.59 -4.34
C ASP A 12 -1.92 4.24 -5.16
N ILE A 13 -2.78 3.37 -4.64
CA ILE A 13 -4.00 2.91 -5.31
C ILE A 13 -5.21 3.74 -4.88
N ASP A 14 -5.58 3.62 -3.60
CA ASP A 14 -6.84 4.15 -3.07
C ASP A 14 -6.74 5.66 -2.86
N GLY A 15 -7.65 6.44 -3.45
CA GLY A 15 -7.59 7.91 -3.40
C GLY A 15 -6.59 8.55 -4.37
N THR A 16 -5.66 7.78 -4.94
CA THR A 16 -4.64 8.25 -5.87
C THR A 16 -4.91 7.79 -7.31
N LEU A 17 -4.91 6.48 -7.58
CA LEU A 17 -5.24 5.90 -8.89
C LEU A 17 -6.74 5.60 -9.02
N ILE A 18 -7.37 5.16 -7.93
CA ILE A 18 -8.79 4.83 -7.88
C ILE A 18 -9.53 5.96 -7.16
N THR A 19 -10.61 6.44 -7.77
CA THR A 19 -11.43 7.52 -7.19
C THR A 19 -12.12 7.08 -5.91
N GLU A 20 -12.31 8.02 -4.98
CA GLU A 20 -13.06 7.80 -3.72
C GLU A 20 -14.45 8.44 -3.72
N ASP A 21 -14.96 8.80 -4.90
CA ASP A 21 -16.27 9.44 -5.09
C ASP A 21 -17.47 8.46 -5.03
N GLY A 22 -17.25 7.24 -4.55
CA GLY A 22 -18.26 6.17 -4.48
C GLY A 22 -18.35 5.30 -5.73
N ARG A 23 -17.82 5.74 -6.88
CA ARG A 23 -17.78 4.97 -8.14
C ARG A 23 -16.59 4.03 -8.20
N ARG A 24 -15.48 4.37 -7.54
CA ARG A 24 -14.24 3.59 -7.44
C ARG A 24 -13.74 3.08 -8.80
N TYR A 25 -13.43 4.01 -9.70
CA TYR A 25 -12.90 3.68 -11.02
C TYR A 25 -11.49 4.26 -11.21
N PHE A 26 -10.74 3.69 -12.13
CA PHE A 26 -9.43 4.17 -12.57
C PHE A 26 -9.61 5.07 -13.80
N PRO A 27 -9.34 6.39 -13.73
CA PRO A 27 -9.58 7.33 -14.83
C PRO A 27 -8.78 6.99 -16.10
N ASP A 28 -9.42 7.12 -17.26
CA ASP A 28 -8.78 6.89 -18.56
C ASP A 28 -7.63 7.85 -18.84
N SER A 29 -7.71 9.09 -18.35
CA SER A 29 -6.64 10.08 -18.44
C SER A 29 -5.37 9.60 -17.74
N ALA A 30 -5.50 9.04 -16.53
CA ALA A 30 -4.40 8.48 -15.79
C ALA A 30 -3.82 7.24 -16.51
N ARG A 31 -4.67 6.31 -17.01
CA ARG A 31 -4.21 5.16 -17.81
C ARG A 31 -3.37 5.57 -19.01
N ARG A 32 -3.84 6.56 -19.77
CA ARG A 32 -3.11 7.08 -20.95
C ARG A 32 -1.81 7.76 -20.54
N ALA A 33 -1.82 8.52 -19.43
CA ALA A 33 -0.62 9.18 -18.90
C ALA A 33 0.47 8.16 -18.51
N LEU A 34 0.09 7.09 -17.81
CA LEU A 34 1.01 6.01 -17.44
C LEU A 34 1.58 5.31 -18.68
N ALA A 35 0.74 5.02 -19.68
CA ALA A 35 1.19 4.41 -20.93
C ALA A 35 2.20 5.30 -21.68
N GLN A 36 1.97 6.62 -21.72
CA GLN A 36 2.89 7.56 -22.36
C GLN A 36 4.22 7.67 -21.57
N ALA A 37 4.19 7.71 -20.23
CA ALA A 37 5.41 7.71 -19.42
C ALA A 37 6.27 6.49 -19.68
N ARG A 38 5.65 5.31 -19.79
CA ARG A 38 6.37 4.07 -20.16
C ARG A 38 6.93 4.15 -21.57
N ALA A 39 6.16 4.65 -22.54
CA ALA A 39 6.64 4.86 -23.91
C ALA A 39 7.84 5.83 -23.97
N ASN A 40 7.90 6.82 -23.06
CA ASN A 40 9.04 7.71 -22.87
C ASN A 40 10.24 7.03 -22.17
N GLY A 41 10.12 5.74 -21.80
CA GLY A 41 11.20 4.95 -21.20
C GLY A 41 11.30 5.04 -19.68
N HIS A 42 10.32 5.64 -19.02
CA HIS A 42 10.22 5.69 -17.55
C HIS A 42 9.66 4.39 -16.99
N LEU A 43 9.95 4.10 -15.72
CA LEU A 43 9.37 2.99 -14.97
C LEU A 43 8.13 3.47 -14.22
N VAL A 44 7.08 2.65 -14.20
CA VAL A 44 5.81 2.97 -13.55
C VAL A 44 5.43 1.83 -12.60
N PHE A 45 5.38 2.12 -11.30
CA PHE A 45 5.14 1.14 -10.25
C PHE A 45 3.93 1.52 -9.38
N ILE A 46 3.24 0.50 -8.91
CA ILE A 46 2.35 0.62 -7.75
C ILE A 46 3.20 0.63 -6.47
N ASN A 47 2.78 1.41 -5.46
CA ASN A 47 3.36 1.39 -4.11
C ASN A 47 2.24 1.51 -3.07
N THR A 48 1.77 0.36 -2.57
CA THR A 48 0.52 0.26 -1.82
C THR A 48 0.68 -0.48 -0.48
N GLY A 49 -0.21 -0.15 0.48
CA GLY A 49 -0.40 -0.96 1.69
C GLY A 49 -1.09 -2.30 1.44
N ARG A 50 -1.78 -2.48 0.31
CA ARG A 50 -2.40 -3.76 -0.04
C ARG A 50 -1.34 -4.83 -0.28
N VAL A 51 -1.59 -6.05 0.19
CA VAL A 51 -0.83 -7.22 -0.23
C VAL A 51 -1.16 -7.61 -1.68
N TYR A 52 -0.28 -8.33 -2.35
CA TYR A 52 -0.40 -8.56 -3.80
C TYR A 52 -1.70 -9.26 -4.21
N CYS A 53 -2.21 -10.20 -3.42
CA CYS A 53 -3.50 -10.85 -3.71
C CYS A 53 -4.69 -9.88 -3.64
N ASN A 54 -4.58 -8.78 -2.88
CA ASN A 54 -5.62 -7.74 -2.76
C ASN A 54 -5.49 -6.61 -3.81
N VAL A 55 -4.49 -6.66 -4.68
CA VAL A 55 -4.44 -5.80 -5.87
C VAL A 55 -5.38 -6.38 -6.91
N THR A 56 -6.35 -5.58 -7.39
CA THR A 56 -7.37 -6.05 -8.34
C THR A 56 -6.78 -6.36 -9.71
N ASP A 57 -7.42 -7.26 -10.47
CA ASP A 57 -6.99 -7.60 -11.83
C ASP A 57 -7.02 -6.39 -12.76
N GLU A 58 -7.94 -5.45 -12.52
CA GLU A 58 -7.97 -4.18 -13.25
C GLU A 58 -6.65 -3.41 -13.11
N ILE A 59 -6.12 -3.29 -11.89
CA ILE A 59 -4.83 -2.62 -11.63
C ILE A 59 -3.67 -3.46 -12.16
N LYS A 60 -3.68 -4.78 -11.93
CA LYS A 60 -2.62 -5.68 -12.42
C LYS A 60 -2.46 -5.64 -13.94
N SER A 61 -3.59 -5.50 -14.67
CA SER A 61 -3.62 -5.43 -16.14
C SER A 61 -3.43 -4.02 -16.72
N ALA A 62 -3.34 -2.98 -15.89
CA ALA A 62 -3.27 -1.59 -16.34
C ALA A 62 -1.92 -1.17 -16.93
N GLY A 63 -0.95 -2.07 -16.98
CA GLY A 63 0.33 -1.85 -17.67
C GLY A 63 1.41 -1.24 -16.77
N PHE A 64 1.39 -1.51 -15.47
CA PHE A 64 2.52 -1.20 -14.57
C PHE A 64 3.71 -2.13 -14.83
N ASP A 65 4.92 -1.62 -14.63
CA ASP A 65 6.14 -2.42 -14.72
C ASP A 65 6.31 -3.34 -13.50
N GLY A 66 5.76 -2.92 -12.35
CA GLY A 66 5.81 -3.72 -11.13
C GLY A 66 5.02 -3.15 -9.97
N PHE A 67 5.17 -3.79 -8.81
CA PHE A 67 4.37 -3.53 -7.62
C PHE A 67 5.24 -3.60 -6.36
N VAL A 68 5.14 -2.59 -5.52
CA VAL A 68 5.56 -2.61 -4.12
C VAL A 68 4.29 -2.79 -3.30
N CYS A 69 4.14 -3.92 -2.64
CA CYS A 69 2.95 -4.31 -1.91
C CYS A 69 3.23 -4.46 -0.40
N GLY A 70 2.15 -4.46 0.39
CA GLY A 70 2.23 -4.68 1.83
C GLY A 70 3.11 -3.66 2.55
N CYS A 71 3.11 -2.39 2.11
CA CYS A 71 4.02 -1.36 2.65
C CYS A 71 5.50 -1.74 2.49
N GLY A 72 5.89 -2.34 1.37
CA GLY A 72 7.28 -2.71 1.08
C GLY A 72 7.67 -4.13 1.50
N THR A 73 6.75 -4.93 2.03
CA THR A 73 7.04 -6.32 2.42
C THR A 73 7.17 -7.28 1.24
N SER A 74 6.63 -6.91 0.07
CA SER A 74 6.84 -7.68 -1.17
C SER A 74 6.97 -6.77 -2.39
N ILE A 75 7.87 -7.13 -3.31
CA ILE A 75 8.21 -6.33 -4.50
C ILE A 75 8.22 -7.23 -5.73
N TYR A 76 7.54 -6.78 -6.78
CA TYR A 76 7.40 -7.48 -8.05
C TYR A 76 7.84 -6.59 -9.21
N TYR A 77 8.51 -7.19 -10.21
CA TYR A 77 8.88 -6.54 -11.46
C TYR A 77 8.79 -7.53 -12.61
N ASP A 78 8.20 -7.13 -13.73
CA ASP A 78 8.04 -7.95 -14.93
C ASP A 78 7.43 -9.34 -14.62
N GLY A 79 6.41 -9.35 -13.76
CA GLY A 79 5.71 -10.56 -13.32
C GLY A 79 6.50 -11.50 -12.41
N ARG A 80 7.68 -11.08 -11.93
CA ARG A 80 8.53 -11.87 -11.03
C ARG A 80 8.61 -11.22 -9.65
N GLU A 81 8.62 -12.02 -8.60
CA GLU A 81 8.92 -11.57 -7.27
C GLU A 81 10.43 -11.28 -7.15
N LEU A 82 10.77 -10.03 -6.82
CA LEU A 82 12.16 -9.62 -6.55
C LEU A 82 12.51 -9.74 -5.08
N PHE A 83 11.55 -9.47 -4.22
CA PHE A 83 11.74 -9.45 -2.77
C PHE A 83 10.45 -9.87 -2.06
N HIS A 84 10.61 -10.59 -0.97
CA HIS A 84 9.55 -10.90 -0.03
C HIS A 84 10.12 -10.99 1.39
N ASN A 85 9.46 -10.32 2.34
CA ASN A 85 9.77 -10.44 3.76
C ASN A 85 9.01 -11.63 4.34
N ASN A 86 9.73 -12.50 5.06
CA ASN A 86 9.13 -13.61 5.80
C ASN A 86 9.10 -13.30 7.30
N VAL A 87 7.91 -13.07 7.84
CA VAL A 87 7.71 -13.09 9.30
C VAL A 87 7.75 -14.56 9.76
N SER A 88 8.56 -14.86 10.78
CA SER A 88 8.65 -16.25 11.25
C SER A 88 7.30 -16.75 11.80
N ARG A 89 7.01 -18.04 11.60
CA ARG A 89 5.74 -18.64 12.04
C ARG A 89 5.50 -18.51 13.54
N ASP A 90 6.55 -18.58 14.35
CA ASP A 90 6.43 -18.39 15.80
C ASP A 90 5.95 -16.97 16.12
N VAL A 91 6.51 -15.95 15.47
CA VAL A 91 6.04 -14.57 15.61
C VAL A 91 4.61 -14.41 15.09
N CYS A 92 4.24 -15.04 13.98
CA CYS A 92 2.87 -15.01 13.47
C CYS A 92 1.88 -15.57 14.49
N ARG A 93 2.18 -16.70 15.12
CA ARG A 93 1.35 -17.31 16.15
C ARG A 93 1.27 -16.48 17.42
N ASP A 94 2.40 -15.91 17.86
CA ASP A 94 2.45 -15.01 19.02
C ASP A 94 1.58 -13.76 18.82
N ILE A 95 1.59 -13.19 17.62
CA ILE A 95 0.72 -12.04 17.27
C ILE A 95 -0.76 -12.45 17.26
N ALA A 96 -1.12 -13.60 16.70
CA ALA A 96 -2.52 -14.08 16.73
C ALA A 96 -2.99 -14.30 18.18
N TYR A 97 -2.14 -14.86 19.03
CA TYR A 97 -2.41 -15.00 20.44
C TYR A 97 -2.56 -13.64 21.16
N ALA A 98 -1.66 -12.69 20.84
CA ALA A 98 -1.74 -11.34 21.39
C ALA A 98 -3.04 -10.62 20.99
N CYS A 99 -3.48 -10.76 19.74
CA CYS A 99 -4.77 -10.21 19.30
C CYS A 99 -5.92 -10.72 20.18
N ARG A 100 -6.01 -12.02 20.45
CA ARG A 100 -7.01 -12.56 21.38
C ARG A 100 -6.88 -12.00 22.79
N ARG A 101 -5.65 -11.97 23.31
CA ARG A 101 -5.35 -11.53 24.68
C ARG A 101 -5.76 -10.08 24.94
N TYR A 102 -5.65 -9.23 23.93
CA TYR A 102 -5.90 -7.80 24.02
C TYR A 102 -7.23 -7.37 23.38
N ASP A 103 -8.12 -8.32 23.08
CA ASP A 103 -9.43 -8.07 22.44
C ASP A 103 -9.31 -7.28 21.12
N MET A 104 -8.32 -7.64 20.31
CA MET A 104 -8.11 -7.10 18.97
C MET A 104 -8.59 -8.10 17.92
N PHE A 105 -9.29 -7.63 16.89
CA PHE A 105 -9.82 -8.46 15.81
C PHE A 105 -8.87 -8.39 14.61
N GLY A 106 -8.02 -9.39 14.48
CA GLY A 106 -6.92 -9.41 13.51
C GLY A 106 -7.31 -9.96 12.14
N MET A 107 -6.83 -9.30 11.10
CA MET A 107 -6.75 -9.80 9.73
C MET A 107 -5.28 -9.87 9.31
N TYR A 108 -4.81 -11.07 9.00
CA TYR A 108 -3.41 -11.36 8.73
C TYR A 108 -3.23 -11.51 7.22
N GLU A 109 -2.47 -10.61 6.63
CA GLU A 109 -2.33 -10.46 5.20
C GLU A 109 -1.00 -11.02 4.72
N HIS A 110 -1.06 -12.05 3.87
CA HIS A 110 0.08 -12.60 3.15
C HIS A 110 -0.05 -12.25 1.65
N ARG A 111 1.04 -12.32 0.91
CA ARG A 111 1.08 -11.95 -0.51
C ARG A 111 0.03 -12.64 -1.40
N ASP A 112 -0.38 -13.87 -1.07
CA ASP A 112 -1.27 -14.70 -1.89
C ASP A 112 -2.57 -15.13 -1.18
N LYS A 113 -2.71 -14.83 0.11
CA LYS A 113 -3.83 -15.27 0.94
C LYS A 113 -4.04 -14.33 2.13
N VAL A 114 -5.17 -14.46 2.78
CA VAL A 114 -5.50 -13.73 4.01
C VAL A 114 -5.93 -14.76 5.07
N TYR A 115 -5.61 -14.48 6.33
CA TYR A 115 -6.12 -15.25 7.47
C TYR A 115 -6.87 -14.35 8.44
N VAL A 116 -7.85 -14.93 9.07
CA VAL A 116 -8.54 -14.39 10.24
C VAL A 116 -8.60 -15.46 11.32
N ASP A 117 -8.78 -15.05 12.55
CA ASP A 117 -9.03 -16.01 13.62
C ASP A 117 -10.53 -16.35 13.70
N GLY A 118 -10.92 -17.53 13.20
CA GLY A 118 -12.30 -17.98 13.17
C GLY A 118 -12.99 -18.05 14.55
N GLN A 119 -12.20 -18.04 15.64
CA GLN A 119 -12.71 -17.97 17.01
C GLN A 119 -12.79 -16.54 17.57
N ASN A 120 -12.33 -15.54 16.80
CA ASN A 120 -12.26 -14.12 17.21
C ASN A 120 -12.84 -13.19 16.11
N MET A 121 -14.07 -13.45 15.67
CA MET A 121 -14.77 -12.76 14.59
C MET A 121 -15.83 -11.75 15.06
N GLY A 122 -15.67 -11.22 16.27
CA GLY A 122 -16.69 -10.36 16.92
C GLY A 122 -16.81 -8.93 16.39
N ASN A 123 -16.15 -8.59 15.27
CA ASN A 123 -16.16 -7.26 14.67
C ASN A 123 -16.84 -7.27 13.30
N GLU A 124 -17.84 -6.39 13.08
CA GLU A 124 -18.62 -6.36 11.83
C GLU A 124 -17.78 -5.91 10.63
N LEU A 125 -16.89 -4.93 10.80
CA LEU A 125 -16.02 -4.45 9.71
C LEU A 125 -15.03 -5.54 9.26
N LEU A 126 -14.48 -6.32 10.21
CA LEU A 126 -13.68 -7.50 9.86
C LEU A 126 -14.52 -8.52 9.08
N ALA A 127 -15.76 -8.79 9.52
CA ALA A 127 -16.64 -9.71 8.82
C ALA A 127 -17.00 -9.22 7.40
N GLU A 128 -17.18 -7.91 7.20
CA GLU A 128 -17.36 -7.31 5.87
C GLU A 128 -16.11 -7.49 4.99
N MET A 129 -14.94 -7.27 5.51
CA MET A 129 -13.69 -7.49 4.77
C MET A 129 -13.52 -8.96 4.37
N VAL A 130 -13.85 -9.90 5.24
CA VAL A 130 -13.83 -11.33 4.91
C VAL A 130 -14.79 -11.65 3.76
N ARG A 131 -16.03 -11.10 3.80
CA ARG A 131 -17.00 -11.25 2.70
C ARG A 131 -16.46 -10.68 1.39
N TYR A 132 -15.86 -9.49 1.45
CA TYR A 132 -15.22 -8.85 0.29
C TYR A 132 -14.10 -9.71 -0.31
N PHE A 133 -13.16 -10.21 0.48
CA PHE A 133 -12.07 -11.05 -0.02
C PHE A 133 -12.58 -12.32 -0.68
N ARG A 134 -13.51 -13.02 -0.05
CA ARG A 134 -14.13 -14.24 -0.60
C ARG A 134 -14.87 -13.97 -1.91
N ALA A 135 -15.64 -12.89 -1.97
CA ALA A 135 -16.36 -12.48 -3.18
C ALA A 135 -15.41 -12.15 -4.36
N ASN A 136 -14.18 -11.74 -4.07
CA ASN A 136 -13.14 -11.48 -5.07
C ASN A 136 -12.19 -12.66 -5.30
N GLY A 137 -12.54 -13.87 -4.83
CA GLY A 137 -11.78 -15.09 -5.08
C GLY A 137 -10.48 -15.20 -4.28
N ILE A 138 -10.27 -14.33 -3.27
CA ILE A 138 -9.10 -14.38 -2.41
C ILE A 138 -9.34 -15.43 -1.31
N PHE A 139 -8.37 -16.31 -1.12
CA PHE A 139 -8.43 -17.31 -0.06
C PHE A 139 -8.40 -16.64 1.32
N VAL A 140 -9.36 -17.01 2.18
CA VAL A 140 -9.41 -16.58 3.58
C VAL A 140 -9.40 -17.81 4.48
N GLY A 141 -8.27 -18.07 5.12
CA GLY A 141 -8.11 -19.10 6.15
C GLY A 141 -8.67 -18.62 7.50
N GLU A 142 -9.22 -19.54 8.28
CA GLU A 142 -9.81 -19.24 9.60
C GLU A 142 -9.06 -19.90 10.76
N ASP A 143 -8.05 -20.70 10.46
CA ASP A 143 -7.24 -21.38 11.46
C ASP A 143 -5.84 -20.75 11.55
N VAL A 144 -5.66 -19.88 12.54
CA VAL A 144 -4.39 -19.22 12.85
C VAL A 144 -3.37 -20.14 13.57
N TYR A 145 -3.73 -21.39 13.80
CA TYR A 145 -2.83 -22.42 14.37
C TYR A 145 -2.42 -23.46 13.33
N SER A 146 -2.94 -23.38 12.11
CA SER A 146 -2.55 -24.27 11.02
C SER A 146 -1.05 -24.14 10.72
N ASP A 147 -0.46 -25.20 10.14
CA ASP A 147 0.95 -25.17 9.72
C ASP A 147 1.21 -24.20 8.54
N ASP A 148 0.16 -23.80 7.83
CA ASP A 148 0.23 -22.86 6.70
C ASP A 148 -0.03 -21.40 7.10
N PHE A 149 -0.28 -21.14 8.40
CA PHE A 149 -0.52 -19.79 8.89
C PHE A 149 0.77 -18.96 8.86
N GLU A 150 0.75 -17.93 8.05
CA GLU A 150 1.81 -16.93 7.91
C GLU A 150 1.24 -15.62 7.38
N PHE A 151 1.92 -14.51 7.62
CA PHE A 151 1.54 -13.20 7.10
C PHE A 151 2.78 -12.32 6.87
N ASP A 152 2.62 -11.30 6.03
CA ASP A 152 3.63 -10.29 5.73
C ASP A 152 3.42 -9.05 6.61
N LYS A 153 2.17 -8.69 6.82
CA LYS A 153 1.67 -7.64 7.70
C LYS A 153 0.28 -8.01 8.19
N PHE A 154 -0.26 -7.24 9.12
CA PHE A 154 -1.62 -7.46 9.56
C PHE A 154 -2.31 -6.14 9.92
N CYS A 155 -3.62 -6.17 10.04
CA CYS A 155 -4.40 -5.08 10.55
C CYS A 155 -5.38 -5.57 11.61
N CYS A 156 -5.80 -4.65 12.48
CA CYS A 156 -6.73 -4.97 13.55
C CYS A 156 -7.82 -3.92 13.66
N TRP A 157 -9.00 -4.39 13.98
CA TRP A 157 -10.11 -3.60 14.51
C TRP A 157 -10.25 -3.83 16.00
N PHE A 158 -10.87 -2.90 16.70
CA PHE A 158 -11.15 -3.01 18.13
C PHE A 158 -12.43 -2.25 18.49
N ALA A 159 -13.04 -2.58 19.65
CA ALA A 159 -14.23 -1.91 20.12
C ALA A 159 -13.92 -0.55 20.73
N ASP A 160 -14.87 0.39 20.72
CA ASP A 160 -14.69 1.76 21.30
C ASP A 160 -14.30 1.73 22.77
N ASP A 161 -14.73 0.74 23.52
CA ASP A 161 -14.47 0.57 24.94
C ASP A 161 -13.31 -0.36 25.27
N ASN A 162 -12.55 -0.82 24.26
CA ASN A 162 -11.39 -1.67 24.47
C ASN A 162 -10.29 -0.92 25.23
N LYS A 163 -10.01 -1.38 26.44
CA LYS A 163 -9.02 -0.78 27.34
C LYS A 163 -7.61 -1.29 27.14
N ASN A 164 -7.44 -2.33 26.30
CA ASN A 164 -6.17 -3.03 26.13
C ASN A 164 -5.39 -2.52 24.89
N VAL A 165 -5.91 -1.53 24.15
CA VAL A 165 -5.28 -1.02 22.92
C VAL A 165 -3.88 -0.47 23.19
N HIS A 166 -3.68 0.20 24.32
CA HIS A 166 -2.38 0.76 24.68
C HIS A 166 -1.34 -0.35 24.92
N GLU A 167 -1.68 -1.36 25.70
CA GLU A 167 -0.82 -2.50 26.01
C GLU A 167 -0.54 -3.33 24.75
N PHE A 168 -1.55 -3.51 23.89
CA PHE A 168 -1.35 -4.15 22.58
C PHE A 168 -0.36 -3.38 21.71
N ARG A 169 -0.50 -2.05 21.62
CA ARG A 169 0.43 -1.20 20.89
C ARG A 169 1.86 -1.31 21.40
N GLU A 170 2.05 -1.28 22.73
CA GLU A 170 3.37 -1.47 23.34
C GLU A 170 3.95 -2.87 23.01
N TYR A 171 3.13 -3.90 23.07
CA TYR A 171 3.54 -5.27 22.75
C TYR A 171 4.00 -5.40 21.28
N VAL A 172 3.17 -4.99 20.31
CA VAL A 172 3.52 -5.12 18.89
C VAL A 172 4.66 -4.21 18.48
N SER A 173 4.80 -3.05 19.13
CA SER A 173 5.87 -2.07 18.85
C SER A 173 7.28 -2.56 19.18
N GLN A 174 7.45 -3.76 19.72
CA GLN A 174 8.76 -4.37 19.86
C GLN A 174 9.33 -4.80 18.50
N ASN A 175 8.49 -5.35 17.62
CA ASN A 175 8.90 -5.93 16.32
C ASN A 175 8.20 -5.31 15.11
N PHE A 176 7.17 -4.50 15.32
CA PHE A 176 6.34 -3.91 14.26
C PHE A 176 6.18 -2.41 14.48
N ASP A 177 5.86 -1.70 13.41
CA ASP A 177 5.39 -0.33 13.44
C ASP A 177 3.85 -0.34 13.49
N TYR A 178 3.30 0.36 14.47
CA TYR A 178 1.85 0.52 14.68
C TYR A 178 1.39 1.81 14.01
N ILE A 179 0.55 1.71 13.00
CA ILE A 179 0.00 2.82 12.22
C ILE A 179 -1.48 2.97 12.59
N ASP A 180 -1.80 4.02 13.34
CA ASP A 180 -3.18 4.36 13.65
C ASP A 180 -3.86 4.93 12.39
N ARG A 181 -4.97 4.31 11.99
CA ARG A 181 -5.76 4.71 10.81
C ARG A 181 -7.05 5.43 11.19
N GLY A 182 -7.29 5.62 12.48
CA GLY A 182 -8.55 6.14 13.00
C GLY A 182 -9.69 5.11 12.99
N SER A 183 -10.87 5.51 13.48
CA SER A 183 -12.07 4.67 13.46
C SER A 183 -11.87 3.26 14.04
N ASN A 184 -11.08 3.14 15.12
CA ASN A 184 -10.76 1.86 15.78
C ASN A 184 -10.11 0.83 14.85
N PHE A 185 -9.32 1.31 13.92
CA PHE A 185 -8.58 0.52 12.97
C PHE A 185 -7.10 0.88 12.98
N CYS A 186 -6.24 -0.13 13.00
CA CYS A 186 -4.80 0.04 12.91
C CYS A 186 -4.18 -0.95 11.90
N GLU A 187 -3.11 -0.50 11.27
CA GLU A 187 -2.27 -1.29 10.37
C GLU A 187 -0.92 -1.53 11.04
N ILE A 188 -0.44 -2.76 10.99
CA ILE A 188 0.79 -3.17 11.69
C ILE A 188 1.73 -3.82 10.68
N VAL A 189 2.90 -3.19 10.51
CA VAL A 189 3.91 -3.54 9.50
C VAL A 189 5.20 -3.93 10.21
N PRO A 190 5.93 -4.97 9.79
CA PRO A 190 7.22 -5.30 10.38
C PRO A 190 8.18 -4.11 10.35
N LYS A 191 8.95 -3.90 11.41
CA LYS A 191 9.96 -2.84 11.48
C LYS A 191 10.94 -2.91 10.31
N GLY A 192 11.30 -1.74 9.79
CA GLY A 192 12.21 -1.62 8.65
C GLY A 192 11.51 -1.70 7.29
N PHE A 193 10.17 -1.89 7.26
CA PHE A 193 9.39 -1.87 6.04
C PHE A 193 8.44 -0.67 6.00
N SER A 194 8.36 -0.05 4.85
CA SER A 194 7.46 1.07 4.57
C SER A 194 7.36 1.27 3.05
N LYS A 195 6.44 2.10 2.60
CA LYS A 195 6.41 2.53 1.19
C LYS A 195 7.74 3.18 0.74
N ALA A 196 8.48 3.84 1.65
CA ALA A 196 9.79 4.43 1.36
C ALA A 196 10.89 3.38 1.15
N THR A 197 10.93 2.35 1.99
CA THR A 197 11.96 1.29 1.84
C THR A 197 11.77 0.48 0.56
N GLY A 198 10.51 0.30 0.12
CA GLY A 198 10.23 -0.30 -1.19
C GLY A 198 10.76 0.54 -2.35
N ILE A 199 10.65 1.89 -2.26
CA ILE A 199 11.25 2.79 -3.24
C ILE A 199 12.77 2.65 -3.23
N GLN A 200 13.40 2.71 -2.05
CA GLN A 200 14.86 2.56 -1.94
C GLN A 200 15.33 1.26 -2.60
N TYR A 201 14.65 0.13 -2.34
CA TYR A 201 14.98 -1.14 -2.97
C TYR A 201 14.97 -1.04 -4.51
N LEU A 202 13.92 -0.43 -5.09
CA LEU A 202 13.81 -0.29 -6.55
C LEU A 202 14.87 0.66 -7.13
N LEU A 203 15.20 1.75 -6.43
CA LEU A 203 16.27 2.67 -6.86
C LEU A 203 17.62 1.97 -6.92
N ASP A 204 17.95 1.18 -5.89
CA ASP A 204 19.17 0.38 -5.84
C ASP A 204 19.18 -0.72 -6.93
N TYR A 205 18.03 -1.39 -7.13
CA TYR A 205 17.92 -2.46 -8.13
C TYR A 205 18.09 -1.96 -9.58
N PHE A 206 17.58 -0.76 -9.90
CA PHE A 206 17.65 -0.17 -11.24
C PHE A 206 18.79 0.80 -11.45
N ASP A 207 19.60 1.07 -10.44
CA ASP A 207 20.66 2.10 -10.45
C ASP A 207 20.09 3.47 -10.89
N ILE A 208 18.95 3.86 -10.27
CA ILE A 208 18.27 5.13 -10.50
C ILE A 208 18.52 6.05 -9.29
N PRO A 209 19.02 7.28 -9.51
CA PRO A 209 19.26 8.22 -8.43
C PRO A 209 17.92 8.73 -7.84
N LEU A 210 17.90 9.04 -6.54
CA LEU A 210 16.71 9.44 -5.79
C LEU A 210 16.00 10.67 -6.39
N GLU A 211 16.76 11.61 -6.97
CA GLU A 211 16.23 12.78 -7.66
C GLU A 211 15.37 12.46 -8.89
N ASN A 212 15.42 11.22 -9.38
CA ASN A 212 14.58 10.72 -10.47
C ASN A 212 13.38 9.89 -9.98
N ALA A 213 13.17 9.80 -8.66
CA ALA A 213 11.98 9.17 -8.09
C ALA A 213 10.83 10.16 -7.94
N TYR A 214 9.64 9.75 -8.35
CA TYR A 214 8.39 10.50 -8.25
C TYR A 214 7.37 9.67 -7.49
N ALA A 215 6.81 10.21 -6.41
CA ALA A 215 5.82 9.52 -5.58
C ALA A 215 4.48 10.26 -5.60
N PHE A 216 3.39 9.52 -5.85
CA PHE A 216 2.02 10.02 -5.89
C PHE A 216 1.21 9.33 -4.79
N GLY A 217 0.55 10.12 -3.92
CA GLY A 217 -0.25 9.61 -2.81
C GLY A 217 -1.33 10.61 -2.39
N ASP A 218 -2.18 10.21 -1.46
CA ASP A 218 -3.31 11.03 -0.98
C ASP A 218 -3.42 11.08 0.56
N GLY A 219 -2.83 10.13 1.29
CA GLY A 219 -3.11 9.94 2.69
C GLY A 219 -1.89 9.92 3.62
N ASN A 220 -2.17 9.86 4.93
CA ASN A 220 -1.13 9.76 5.96
C ASN A 220 -0.29 8.47 5.85
N ASN A 221 -0.84 7.40 5.29
CA ASN A 221 -0.11 6.15 5.00
C ASN A 221 0.92 6.32 3.89
N ASP A 222 0.81 7.38 3.07
CA ASP A 222 1.77 7.73 2.03
C ASP A 222 2.89 8.62 2.52
N ALA A 223 2.75 9.20 3.71
CA ALA A 223 3.75 10.10 4.27
C ALA A 223 5.19 9.51 4.19
N PRO A 224 5.44 8.23 4.48
CA PRO A 224 6.79 7.68 4.34
C PRO A 224 7.36 7.82 2.92
N MET A 225 6.60 7.55 1.86
CA MET A 225 7.08 7.68 0.48
C MET A 225 7.12 9.14 0.00
N LEU A 226 6.11 9.94 0.38
CA LEU A 226 6.01 11.34 -0.04
C LEU A 226 7.10 12.21 0.59
N LEU A 227 7.48 11.94 1.84
CA LEU A 227 8.56 12.64 2.52
C LEU A 227 9.95 12.12 2.14
N TYR A 228 10.05 10.89 1.65
CA TYR A 228 11.30 10.30 1.17
C TYR A 228 11.67 10.81 -0.22
N CYS A 229 10.70 10.89 -1.14
CA CYS A 229 10.96 11.33 -2.52
C CYS A 229 11.00 12.85 -2.65
N PRO A 230 12.05 13.44 -3.25
CA PRO A 230 12.11 14.88 -3.49
C PRO A 230 11.02 15.33 -4.48
N ASN A 231 10.60 14.48 -5.43
CA ASN A 231 9.50 14.77 -6.34
C ASN A 231 8.23 14.07 -5.84
N SER A 232 7.64 14.63 -4.78
CA SER A 232 6.43 14.12 -4.15
C SER A 232 5.20 14.91 -4.54
N ILE A 233 4.14 14.20 -4.91
CA ILE A 233 2.88 14.75 -5.37
C ILE A 233 1.76 14.20 -4.49
N ILE A 234 0.97 15.09 -3.86
CA ILE A 234 -0.21 14.71 -3.09
C ILE A 234 -1.48 15.16 -3.79
N MET A 235 -2.53 14.35 -3.68
CA MET A 235 -3.86 14.68 -4.20
C MET A 235 -4.52 15.79 -3.37
N GLU A 236 -5.46 16.55 -3.95
CA GLU A 236 -6.09 17.73 -3.32
C GLU A 236 -6.81 17.39 -2.00
N LYS A 237 -7.44 16.23 -1.89
CA LYS A 237 -8.10 15.77 -0.64
C LYS A 237 -7.14 15.32 0.46
N GLY A 238 -5.86 15.26 0.19
CA GLY A 238 -4.85 14.85 1.16
C GLY A 238 -4.76 15.77 2.38
N PRO A 239 -4.16 15.30 3.49
CA PRO A 239 -4.02 16.07 4.73
C PRO A 239 -3.26 17.37 4.53
N GLU A 240 -3.79 18.47 5.08
CA GLU A 240 -3.20 19.82 4.97
C GLU A 240 -1.77 19.90 5.51
N GLU A 241 -1.47 19.13 6.56
CA GLU A 241 -0.13 19.10 7.12
C GLU A 241 0.88 18.46 6.15
N LEU A 242 0.47 17.40 5.47
CA LEU A 242 1.32 16.70 4.50
C LEU A 242 1.48 17.54 3.20
N LYS A 243 0.44 18.23 2.75
CA LYS A 243 0.50 19.15 1.61
C LYS A 243 1.58 20.22 1.74
N ARG A 244 1.87 20.69 2.97
CA ARG A 244 2.91 21.70 3.22
C ARG A 244 4.35 21.16 3.14
N GLN A 245 4.51 19.83 3.12
CA GLN A 245 5.80 19.16 3.17
C GLN A 245 6.20 18.51 1.85
N VAL A 246 5.28 18.44 0.89
CA VAL A 246 5.50 17.83 -0.43
C VAL A 246 5.85 18.87 -1.49
N MET A 247 6.44 18.41 -2.58
CA MET A 247 6.83 19.29 -3.70
C MET A 247 5.62 19.90 -4.41
N MET A 248 4.52 19.14 -4.57
CA MET A 248 3.37 19.57 -5.35
C MET A 248 2.05 18.99 -4.84
N VAL A 249 1.02 19.82 -4.85
CA VAL A 249 -0.39 19.39 -4.74
C VAL A 249 -0.98 19.35 -6.15
N THR A 250 -1.74 18.30 -6.46
CA THR A 250 -2.47 18.13 -7.71
C THR A 250 -3.96 17.90 -7.45
N ASP A 251 -4.80 17.99 -8.48
CA ASP A 251 -6.22 17.67 -8.36
C ASP A 251 -6.42 16.19 -7.97
N ASP A 252 -7.62 15.87 -7.48
CA ASP A 252 -7.98 14.48 -7.15
C ASP A 252 -8.09 13.58 -8.40
N ALA A 253 -8.15 12.28 -8.21
CA ALA A 253 -8.20 11.29 -9.28
C ALA A 253 -9.37 11.52 -10.25
N GLU A 254 -10.56 11.85 -9.73
CA GLU A 254 -11.76 12.15 -10.52
C GLU A 254 -11.65 13.43 -11.36
N ASN A 255 -10.67 14.29 -11.07
CA ASN A 255 -10.38 15.54 -11.75
C ASN A 255 -9.08 15.49 -12.57
N ASP A 256 -8.68 14.29 -13.02
CA ASP A 256 -7.48 14.07 -13.83
C ASP A 256 -6.14 14.45 -13.16
N GLY A 257 -6.05 14.38 -11.82
CA GLY A 257 -4.92 14.88 -11.05
C GLY A 257 -3.57 14.28 -11.47
N ILE A 258 -3.51 12.95 -11.69
CA ILE A 258 -2.28 12.28 -12.14
C ILE A 258 -1.84 12.81 -13.51
N TYR A 259 -2.75 12.86 -14.49
CA TYR A 259 -2.45 13.38 -15.82
C TYR A 259 -1.92 14.82 -15.77
N LYS A 260 -2.63 15.71 -15.06
CA LYS A 260 -2.25 17.12 -14.92
C LYS A 260 -0.87 17.27 -14.27
N ALA A 261 -0.60 16.49 -13.22
CA ALA A 261 0.70 16.50 -12.57
C ALA A 261 1.82 16.04 -13.50
N MET A 262 1.63 14.96 -14.23
CA MET A 262 2.65 14.41 -15.12
C MET A 262 2.97 15.35 -16.30
N VAL A 263 1.95 16.06 -16.85
CA VAL A 263 2.16 17.11 -17.86
C VAL A 263 2.95 18.28 -17.26
N LYS A 264 2.52 18.78 -16.09
CA LYS A 264 3.18 19.92 -15.43
C LYS A 264 4.65 19.64 -15.08
N LEU A 265 4.96 18.39 -14.79
CA LEU A 265 6.31 17.93 -14.47
C LEU A 265 7.16 17.56 -15.72
N GLY A 266 6.59 17.71 -16.93
CA GLY A 266 7.29 17.38 -18.18
C GLY A 266 7.64 15.89 -18.29
N ILE A 267 6.87 15.00 -17.64
CA ILE A 267 7.03 13.55 -17.73
C ILE A 267 6.38 13.04 -19.02
N ILE A 268 5.27 13.68 -19.39
CA ILE A 268 4.51 13.40 -20.60
C ILE A 268 4.13 14.70 -21.32
N GLU A 269 3.84 14.61 -22.60
CA GLU A 269 3.26 15.71 -23.38
C GLU A 269 1.73 15.78 -23.17
N PRO A 270 1.11 16.96 -23.32
CA PRO A 270 -0.34 17.08 -23.31
C PRO A 270 -0.99 16.17 -24.37
N MET A 271 -2.06 15.47 -23.97
CA MET A 271 -2.86 14.63 -24.86
C MET A 271 -4.07 15.41 -25.38
N GLU A 272 -4.38 15.24 -26.68
CA GLU A 272 -5.58 15.78 -27.31
C GLU A 272 -6.87 15.12 -26.81
#